data_31a40832369f88104dd6d8b922dab302
#
_entry.id   31a40832369f88104dd6d8b922dab302
#
_cell.length_a   1.000
_cell.length_b   1.000
_cell.length_c   1.000
_cell.angle_alpha   90.00
_cell.angle_beta   90.00
_cell.angle_gamma   90.00
#
_symmetry.space_group_name_H-M   'P 1'
#
loop_
_entity.id
_entity.type
_entity.pdbx_description
1 polymer ?
#
loop_
_entity_poly.entity_id
_entity_poly.type
_entity_poly.pdbx_seq_one_letter_code
_entity_poly.pdbx_strand_id
1 'polypeptide(L)'
;VTVFLRTAGALLLILAGAGGGFAAAARIGTQQRQCHAFARLLAYLAELLEAQALAGPELLARAARCPAFSACCPAGTAELSALRPPDCLPDALCREIAETLAAAEESPRLTACAALRRLAALCEAEADELAARAHDARRLWPRLGGCLGVLAAILLW
;
A
#
# COMPACT_ATOMS: atom_id res chain seq x y z
N VAL A 1 22.29 25.05 35.34
CA VAL A 1 21.65 25.35 34.04
C VAL A 1 22.19 24.43 32.93
N THR A 2 23.49 24.20 32.85
CA THR A 2 24.12 23.36 31.81
C THR A 2 23.74 21.88 31.88
N VAL A 3 23.61 21.31 33.09
CA VAL A 3 23.22 19.90 33.29
C VAL A 3 21.77 19.70 32.90
N PHE A 4 20.87 20.60 33.24
CA PHE A 4 19.46 20.52 32.86
C PHE A 4 19.27 20.61 31.35
N LEU A 5 20.03 21.48 30.66
CA LEU A 5 19.99 21.62 29.20
C LEU A 5 20.47 20.33 28.49
N ARG A 6 21.51 19.70 29.04
CA ARG A 6 22.06 18.43 28.52
C ARG A 6 21.09 17.26 28.70
N THR A 7 20.47 17.12 29.87
CA THR A 7 19.47 16.06 30.12
C THR A 7 18.22 16.26 29.28
N ALA A 8 17.75 17.49 29.12
CA ALA A 8 16.61 17.77 28.21
C ALA A 8 16.93 17.46 26.75
N GLY A 9 18.15 17.81 26.27
CA GLY A 9 18.62 17.48 24.94
C GLY A 9 18.71 15.97 24.69
N ALA A 10 19.24 15.22 25.65
CA ALA A 10 19.32 13.76 25.56
C ALA A 10 17.93 13.11 25.48
N LEU A 11 17.00 13.55 26.31
CA LEU A 11 15.60 13.08 26.28
C LEU A 11 14.92 13.36 24.94
N LEU A 12 15.10 14.54 24.39
CA LEU A 12 14.58 14.92 23.08
C LEU A 12 15.15 14.04 21.95
N LEU A 13 16.43 13.71 21.98
CA LEU A 13 17.07 12.83 21.00
C LEU A 13 16.51 11.40 21.06
N ILE A 14 16.27 10.86 22.26
CA ILE A 14 15.69 9.53 22.44
C ILE A 14 14.24 9.53 21.92
N LEU A 15 13.44 10.55 22.25
CA LEU A 15 12.06 10.67 21.80
C LEU A 15 11.98 10.86 20.28
N ALA A 16 12.87 11.66 19.69
CA ALA A 16 12.93 11.86 18.25
C ALA A 16 13.32 10.56 17.51
N GLY A 17 14.27 9.80 18.04
CA GLY A 17 14.67 8.51 17.49
C GLY A 17 13.53 7.48 17.53
N ALA A 18 12.86 7.35 18.66
CA ALA A 18 11.70 6.46 18.79
C ALA A 18 10.53 6.92 17.90
N GLY A 19 10.22 8.21 17.87
CA GLY A 19 9.15 8.80 17.04
C GLY A 19 9.40 8.59 15.54
N GLY A 20 10.63 8.75 15.07
CA GLY A 20 11.03 8.47 13.70
C GLY A 20 10.82 7.00 13.31
N GLY A 21 11.13 6.07 14.22
CA GLY A 21 10.88 4.65 14.04
C GLY A 21 9.39 4.33 13.91
N PHE A 22 8.53 4.93 14.73
CA PHE A 22 7.08 4.77 14.60
C PHE A 22 6.53 5.34 13.29
N ALA A 23 7.01 6.50 12.85
CA ALA A 23 6.60 7.10 11.58
C ALA A 23 6.97 6.22 10.38
N ALA A 24 8.17 5.62 10.38
CA ALA A 24 8.60 4.68 9.35
C ALA A 24 7.71 3.43 9.30
N ALA A 25 7.41 2.84 10.46
CA ALA A 25 6.52 1.69 10.55
C ALA A 25 5.08 2.00 10.11
N ALA A 26 4.59 3.21 10.41
CA ALA A 26 3.26 3.67 9.98
C ALA A 26 3.15 3.81 8.45
N ARG A 27 4.22 4.25 7.78
CA ARG A 27 4.26 4.32 6.30
C ARG A 27 4.09 2.96 5.66
N ILE A 28 4.82 1.94 6.14
CA ILE A 28 4.70 0.56 5.63
C ILE A 28 3.28 0.03 5.83
N GLY A 29 2.65 0.30 6.98
CA GLY A 29 1.27 -0.08 7.24
C GLY A 29 0.26 0.65 6.34
N THR A 30 0.56 1.86 5.88
CA THR A 30 -0.28 2.57 4.90
C THR A 30 -0.13 1.95 3.50
N GLN A 31 1.08 1.62 3.09
CA GLN A 31 1.37 0.93 1.83
C GLN A 31 0.66 -0.42 1.76
N GLN A 32 0.75 -1.22 2.81
CA GLN A 32 0.03 -2.49 2.92
C GLN A 32 -1.48 -2.33 2.72
N ARG A 33 -2.11 -1.33 3.36
CA ARG A 33 -3.54 -1.06 3.18
C ARG A 33 -3.89 -0.65 1.76
N GLN A 34 -3.05 0.12 1.09
CA GLN A 34 -3.25 0.52 -0.31
C GLN A 34 -3.16 -0.68 -1.26
N CYS A 35 -2.18 -1.56 -1.08
CA CYS A 35 -2.05 -2.79 -1.87
C CYS A 35 -3.25 -3.71 -1.67
N HIS A 36 -3.69 -3.90 -0.42
CA HIS A 36 -4.86 -4.71 -0.12
C HIS A 36 -6.17 -4.11 -0.69
N ALA A 37 -6.34 -2.78 -0.64
CA ALA A 37 -7.48 -2.11 -1.25
C ALA A 37 -7.49 -2.28 -2.77
N PHE A 38 -6.33 -2.24 -3.43
CA PHE A 38 -6.20 -2.47 -4.86
C PHE A 38 -6.50 -3.92 -5.24
N ALA A 39 -6.00 -4.90 -4.48
CA ALA A 39 -6.33 -6.32 -4.67
C ALA A 39 -7.84 -6.57 -4.57
N ARG A 40 -8.50 -5.99 -3.56
CA ARG A 40 -9.95 -6.06 -3.40
C ARG A 40 -10.72 -5.38 -4.52
N LEU A 41 -10.22 -4.26 -5.05
CA LEU A 41 -10.79 -3.63 -6.22
C LEU A 41 -10.80 -4.57 -7.42
N LEU A 42 -9.65 -5.21 -7.73
CA LEU A 42 -9.54 -6.15 -8.85
C LEU A 42 -10.47 -7.36 -8.68
N ALA A 43 -10.54 -7.92 -7.47
CA ALA A 43 -11.48 -9.01 -7.16
C ALA A 43 -12.94 -8.58 -7.33
N TYR A 44 -13.31 -7.41 -6.85
CA TYR A 44 -14.66 -6.85 -7.01
C TYR A 44 -15.02 -6.62 -8.49
N LEU A 45 -14.08 -6.11 -9.30
CA LEU A 45 -14.29 -5.96 -10.74
C LEU A 45 -14.50 -7.32 -11.42
N ALA A 46 -13.74 -8.34 -11.04
CA ALA A 46 -13.92 -9.70 -11.57
C ALA A 46 -15.30 -10.27 -11.22
N GLU A 47 -15.77 -10.10 -9.98
CA GLU A 47 -17.10 -10.54 -9.54
C GLU A 47 -18.23 -9.82 -10.28
N LEU A 48 -18.13 -8.50 -10.45
CA LEU A 48 -19.10 -7.72 -11.20
C LEU A 48 -19.14 -8.12 -12.67
N LEU A 49 -17.98 -8.34 -13.28
CA LEU A 49 -17.88 -8.79 -14.66
C LEU A 49 -18.49 -10.18 -14.84
N GLU A 50 -18.34 -11.06 -13.86
CA GLU A 50 -18.92 -12.41 -13.89
C GLU A 50 -20.44 -12.41 -13.66
N ALA A 51 -20.92 -11.63 -12.69
CA ALA A 51 -22.32 -11.63 -12.27
C ALA A 51 -23.25 -10.87 -13.22
N GLN A 52 -22.83 -9.73 -13.75
CA GLN A 52 -23.73 -8.75 -14.37
C GLN A 52 -23.46 -8.47 -15.84
N ALA A 53 -22.41 -9.03 -16.46
CA ALA A 53 -22.01 -8.75 -17.85
C ALA A 53 -22.01 -7.24 -18.21
N LEU A 54 -21.68 -6.38 -17.24
CA LEU A 54 -21.67 -4.93 -17.41
C LEU A 54 -20.57 -4.51 -18.39
N ALA A 55 -20.83 -3.45 -19.14
CA ALA A 55 -19.81 -2.80 -19.95
C ALA A 55 -18.72 -2.17 -19.07
N GLY A 56 -17.49 -2.14 -19.56
CA GLY A 56 -16.33 -1.63 -18.81
C GLY A 56 -16.56 -0.29 -18.09
N PRO A 57 -17.12 0.73 -18.74
CA PRO A 57 -17.38 2.03 -18.10
C PRO A 57 -18.37 1.99 -16.93
N GLU A 58 -19.43 1.18 -17.03
CA GLU A 58 -20.41 1.04 -15.93
C GLU A 58 -19.83 0.29 -14.73
N LEU A 59 -18.98 -0.67 -15.02
CA LEU A 59 -18.24 -1.46 -14.02
C LEU A 59 -17.31 -0.58 -13.19
N LEU A 60 -16.54 0.27 -13.85
CA LEU A 60 -15.66 1.24 -13.21
C LEU A 60 -16.42 2.36 -12.49
N ALA A 61 -17.52 2.84 -13.04
CA ALA A 61 -18.40 3.80 -12.39
C ALA A 61 -18.99 3.27 -11.08
N ARG A 62 -19.28 1.97 -11.00
CA ARG A 62 -19.70 1.31 -9.76
C ARG A 62 -18.58 1.20 -8.74
N ALA A 63 -17.40 0.79 -9.18
CA ALA A 63 -16.22 0.72 -8.33
C ALA A 63 -15.84 2.08 -7.75
N ALA A 64 -15.90 3.14 -8.55
CA ALA A 64 -15.60 4.51 -8.12
C ALA A 64 -16.57 5.05 -7.04
N ARG A 65 -17.78 4.50 -6.92
CA ARG A 65 -18.74 4.86 -5.84
C ARG A 65 -18.32 4.29 -4.47
N CYS A 66 -17.44 3.31 -4.44
CA CYS A 66 -16.96 2.74 -3.20
C CYS A 66 -15.81 3.62 -2.66
N PRO A 67 -15.96 4.26 -1.49
CA PRO A 67 -14.92 5.14 -0.93
C PRO A 67 -13.60 4.43 -0.68
N ALA A 68 -13.64 3.12 -0.46
CA ALA A 68 -12.44 2.29 -0.28
C ALA A 68 -11.55 2.21 -1.53
N PHE A 69 -12.10 2.46 -2.72
CA PHE A 69 -11.40 2.34 -4.00
C PHE A 69 -11.07 3.69 -4.65
N SER A 70 -11.47 4.80 -4.03
CA SER A 70 -11.32 6.16 -4.58
C SER A 70 -9.87 6.54 -4.92
N ALA A 71 -8.91 5.99 -4.21
CA ALA A 71 -7.48 6.23 -4.47
C ALA A 71 -6.97 5.53 -5.73
N CYS A 72 -7.51 4.34 -6.05
CA CYS A 72 -7.07 3.50 -7.16
C CYS A 72 -7.96 3.65 -8.40
N CYS A 73 -9.24 4.02 -8.19
CA CYS A 73 -10.23 4.23 -9.23
C CYS A 73 -10.86 5.63 -9.07
N PRO A 74 -10.22 6.68 -9.60
CA PRO A 74 -10.76 8.04 -9.54
C PRO A 74 -12.06 8.15 -10.31
N ALA A 75 -12.94 9.07 -9.90
CA ALA A 75 -14.21 9.31 -10.57
C ALA A 75 -13.98 9.72 -12.03
N GLY A 76 -14.71 9.10 -12.96
CA GLY A 76 -14.57 9.34 -14.40
C GLY A 76 -13.61 8.39 -15.12
N THR A 77 -13.02 7.41 -14.43
CA THR A 77 -12.25 6.33 -15.07
C THR A 77 -13.18 5.50 -15.94
N ALA A 78 -12.91 5.43 -17.23
CA ALA A 78 -13.73 4.69 -18.21
C ALA A 78 -13.05 3.41 -18.71
N GLU A 79 -11.74 3.28 -18.53
CA GLU A 79 -10.92 2.19 -19.03
C GLU A 79 -10.21 1.48 -17.87
N LEU A 80 -10.06 0.16 -17.95
CA LEU A 80 -9.32 -0.63 -16.95
C LEU A 80 -7.84 -0.25 -16.93
N SER A 81 -7.28 0.08 -18.09
CA SER A 81 -5.91 0.56 -18.27
C SER A 81 -5.62 1.87 -17.53
N ALA A 82 -6.66 2.67 -17.21
CA ALA A 82 -6.52 3.91 -16.46
C ALA A 82 -6.52 3.71 -14.93
N LEU A 83 -6.69 2.48 -14.43
CA LEU A 83 -6.54 2.17 -13.02
C LEU A 83 -5.09 2.41 -12.56
N ARG A 84 -4.95 3.02 -11.40
CA ARG A 84 -3.64 3.34 -10.83
C ARG A 84 -3.25 2.31 -9.78
N PRO A 85 -2.23 1.47 -10.06
CA PRO A 85 -1.65 0.63 -9.04
C PRO A 85 -0.98 1.50 -7.96
N PRO A 86 -0.92 1.04 -6.70
CA PRO A 86 -0.20 1.76 -5.65
C PRO A 86 1.30 1.82 -5.92
N ASP A 87 1.93 2.96 -5.59
CA ASP A 87 3.37 3.20 -5.80
C ASP A 87 4.28 2.27 -4.97
N CYS A 88 3.70 1.51 -4.04
CA CYS A 88 4.45 0.57 -3.21
C CYS A 88 4.70 -0.79 -3.85
N LEU A 89 4.06 -1.07 -4.99
CA LEU A 89 4.27 -2.33 -5.72
C LEU A 89 5.60 -2.29 -6.49
N PRO A 90 6.27 -3.44 -6.65
CA PRO A 90 7.46 -3.54 -7.49
C PRO A 90 7.17 -3.11 -8.94
N ASP A 91 8.13 -2.41 -9.57
CA ASP A 91 7.98 -1.92 -10.95
C ASP A 91 7.65 -3.02 -11.96
N ALA A 92 8.18 -4.23 -11.73
CA ALA A 92 7.89 -5.39 -12.56
C ALA A 92 6.40 -5.78 -12.48
N LEU A 93 5.84 -5.77 -11.27
CA LEU A 93 4.42 -6.08 -11.05
C LEU A 93 3.52 -4.97 -11.56
N CYS A 94 3.89 -3.69 -11.39
CA CYS A 94 3.17 -2.56 -11.96
C CYS A 94 3.04 -2.67 -13.48
N ARG A 95 4.11 -3.09 -14.15
CA ARG A 95 4.12 -3.32 -15.60
C ARG A 95 3.21 -4.50 -15.98
N GLU A 96 3.33 -5.63 -15.30
CA GLU A 96 2.47 -6.78 -15.52
C GLU A 96 0.99 -6.43 -15.33
N ILE A 97 0.66 -5.62 -14.31
CA ILE A 97 -0.70 -5.13 -14.07
C ILE A 97 -1.17 -4.30 -15.26
N ALA A 98 -0.39 -3.31 -15.70
CA ALA A 98 -0.77 -2.44 -16.81
C ALA A 98 -1.01 -3.22 -18.12
N GLU A 99 -0.10 -4.13 -18.47
CA GLU A 99 -0.20 -4.98 -19.65
C GLU A 99 -1.42 -5.92 -19.58
N THR A 100 -1.66 -6.51 -18.41
CA THR A 100 -2.78 -7.44 -18.22
C THR A 100 -4.13 -6.71 -18.22
N LEU A 101 -4.21 -5.51 -17.65
CA LEU A 101 -5.44 -4.70 -17.67
C LEU A 101 -5.78 -4.24 -19.09
N ALA A 102 -4.78 -3.81 -19.87
CA ALA A 102 -4.98 -3.46 -21.28
C ALA A 102 -5.44 -4.68 -22.11
N ALA A 103 -4.81 -5.83 -21.90
CA ALA A 103 -5.21 -7.06 -22.58
C ALA A 103 -6.62 -7.56 -22.16
N ALA A 104 -7.02 -7.32 -20.92
CA ALA A 104 -8.33 -7.70 -20.42
C ALA A 104 -9.47 -6.91 -21.06
N GLU A 105 -9.24 -5.67 -21.49
CA GLU A 105 -10.25 -4.87 -22.21
C GLU A 105 -10.65 -5.48 -23.56
N GLU A 106 -9.69 -6.10 -24.25
CA GLU A 106 -9.90 -6.69 -25.57
C GLU A 106 -10.26 -8.19 -25.48
N SER A 107 -10.17 -8.79 -24.30
CA SER A 107 -10.32 -10.23 -24.09
C SER A 107 -11.78 -10.64 -23.87
N PRO A 108 -12.14 -11.90 -24.22
CA PRO A 108 -13.43 -12.46 -23.83
C PRO A 108 -13.63 -12.40 -22.31
N ARG A 109 -14.87 -12.21 -21.88
CA ARG A 109 -15.27 -12.03 -20.48
C ARG A 109 -14.65 -13.03 -19.50
N LEU A 110 -14.67 -14.32 -19.83
CA LEU A 110 -14.10 -15.35 -18.96
C LEU A 110 -12.59 -15.21 -18.78
N THR A 111 -11.89 -14.86 -19.85
CA THR A 111 -10.44 -14.62 -19.82
C THR A 111 -10.11 -13.38 -19.02
N ALA A 112 -10.88 -12.30 -19.20
CA ALA A 112 -10.72 -11.07 -18.42
C ALA A 112 -10.97 -11.31 -16.93
N CYS A 113 -12.02 -12.05 -16.55
CA CYS A 113 -12.27 -12.42 -15.15
C CYS A 113 -11.11 -13.22 -14.54
N ALA A 114 -10.58 -14.20 -15.27
CA ALA A 114 -9.45 -15.01 -14.81
C ALA A 114 -8.19 -14.16 -14.63
N ALA A 115 -7.93 -13.25 -15.57
CA ALA A 115 -6.81 -12.32 -15.50
C ALA A 115 -6.91 -11.38 -14.28
N LEU A 116 -8.07 -10.76 -14.06
CA LEU A 116 -8.31 -9.90 -12.90
C LEU A 116 -8.15 -10.63 -11.57
N ARG A 117 -8.66 -11.87 -11.47
CA ARG A 117 -8.49 -12.70 -10.26
C ARG A 117 -7.03 -13.05 -10.01
N ARG A 118 -6.29 -13.38 -11.07
CA ARG A 118 -4.84 -13.64 -10.97
C ARG A 118 -4.10 -12.40 -10.46
N LEU A 119 -4.37 -11.23 -11.02
CA LEU A 119 -3.78 -9.97 -10.56
C LEU A 119 -4.16 -9.66 -9.10
N ALA A 120 -5.42 -9.88 -8.73
CA ALA A 120 -5.87 -9.70 -7.34
C ALA A 120 -5.07 -10.58 -6.39
N ALA A 121 -4.85 -11.85 -6.71
CA ALA A 121 -4.07 -12.78 -5.90
C ALA A 121 -2.60 -12.36 -5.78
N LEU A 122 -1.99 -11.87 -6.86
CA LEU A 122 -0.62 -11.35 -6.83
C LEU A 122 -0.50 -10.11 -5.94
N CYS A 123 -1.44 -9.16 -6.06
CA CYS A 123 -1.45 -7.96 -5.22
C CYS A 123 -1.74 -8.29 -3.74
N GLU A 124 -2.53 -9.32 -3.46
CA GLU A 124 -2.79 -9.78 -2.10
C GLU A 124 -1.56 -10.43 -1.47
N ALA A 125 -0.81 -11.24 -2.23
CA ALA A 125 0.45 -11.80 -1.79
C ALA A 125 1.48 -10.71 -1.43
N GLU A 126 1.60 -9.66 -2.26
CA GLU A 126 2.45 -8.50 -1.95
C GLU A 126 1.97 -7.73 -0.70
N ALA A 127 0.65 -7.59 -0.54
CA ALA A 127 0.08 -6.95 0.66
C ALA A 127 0.39 -7.74 1.92
N ASP A 128 0.37 -9.07 1.88
CA ASP A 128 0.72 -9.95 2.99
C ASP A 128 2.22 -9.86 3.32
N GLU A 129 3.08 -9.78 2.32
CA GLU A 129 4.52 -9.56 2.53
C GLU A 129 4.78 -8.19 3.17
N LEU A 130 4.09 -7.14 2.72
CA LEU A 130 4.17 -5.82 3.35
C LEU A 130 3.61 -5.83 4.78
N ALA A 131 2.58 -6.64 5.06
CA ALA A 131 2.04 -6.81 6.41
C ALA A 131 3.06 -7.44 7.36
N ALA A 132 3.77 -8.49 6.92
CA ALA A 132 4.85 -9.11 7.67
C ALA A 132 5.99 -8.11 7.94
N ARG A 133 6.43 -7.37 6.92
CA ARG A 133 7.43 -6.30 7.07
C ARG A 133 6.96 -5.19 8.01
N ALA A 134 5.69 -4.79 7.95
CA ALA A 134 5.12 -3.79 8.85
C ALA A 134 5.10 -4.26 10.30
N HIS A 135 4.78 -5.53 10.54
CA HIS A 135 4.80 -6.13 11.87
C HIS A 135 6.22 -6.13 12.46
N ASP A 136 7.21 -6.56 11.70
CA ASP A 136 8.60 -6.56 12.12
C ASP A 136 9.14 -5.14 12.33
N ALA A 137 8.80 -4.23 11.44
CA ALA A 137 9.16 -2.82 11.55
C ALA A 137 8.62 -2.20 12.85
N ARG A 138 7.35 -2.44 13.21
CA ARG A 138 6.76 -1.94 14.45
C ARG A 138 7.47 -2.45 15.70
N ARG A 139 8.06 -3.64 15.64
CA ARG A 139 8.77 -4.25 16.75
C ARG A 139 10.22 -3.79 16.86
N LEU A 140 10.90 -3.62 15.72
CA LEU A 140 12.33 -3.37 15.63
C LEU A 140 12.69 -1.88 15.60
N TRP A 141 11.99 -1.09 14.81
CA TRP A 141 12.33 0.31 14.56
C TRP A 141 12.31 1.20 15.80
N PRO A 142 11.30 1.12 16.69
CA PRO A 142 11.33 1.93 17.92
C PRO A 142 12.47 1.57 18.84
N ARG A 143 12.85 0.28 18.90
CA ARG A 143 13.98 -0.19 19.72
C ARG A 143 15.31 0.30 19.18
N LEU A 144 15.52 0.18 17.86
CA LEU A 144 16.71 0.69 17.19
C LEU A 144 16.81 2.21 17.31
N GLY A 145 15.72 2.94 17.10
CA GLY A 145 15.67 4.39 17.26
C GLY A 145 15.96 4.82 18.68
N GLY A 146 15.43 4.13 19.69
CA GLY A 146 15.75 4.36 21.10
C GLY A 146 17.21 4.11 21.42
N CYS A 147 17.78 2.98 20.99
CA CYS A 147 19.20 2.65 21.19
C CYS A 147 20.13 3.69 20.52
N LEU A 148 19.83 4.10 19.28
CA LEU A 148 20.59 5.14 18.58
C LEU A 148 20.49 6.48 19.30
N GLY A 149 19.33 6.85 19.83
CA GLY A 149 19.11 8.05 20.61
C GLY A 149 19.94 8.03 21.91
N VAL A 150 20.01 6.89 22.60
CA VAL A 150 20.83 6.72 23.80
C VAL A 150 22.32 6.83 23.47
N LEU A 151 22.80 6.17 22.40
CA LEU A 151 24.18 6.27 21.95
C LEU A 151 24.56 7.71 21.59
N ALA A 152 23.70 8.42 20.86
CA ALA A 152 23.91 9.83 20.55
C ALA A 152 23.95 10.70 21.80
N ALA A 153 23.08 10.42 22.78
CA ALA A 153 23.09 11.14 24.06
C ALA A 153 24.40 10.91 24.85
N ILE A 154 24.94 9.69 24.86
CA ILE A 154 26.20 9.36 25.51
C ILE A 154 27.39 10.05 24.83
N LEU A 155 27.39 10.12 23.48
CA LEU A 155 28.45 10.80 22.71
C LEU A 155 28.47 12.32 22.91
N LEU A 156 27.31 12.90 23.19
CA LEU A 156 27.16 14.35 23.43
C LEU A 156 27.33 14.75 24.90
N TRP A 157 27.38 13.79 25.79
CA TRP A 157 27.60 14.04 27.24
C TRP A 157 29.06 14.29 27.56
#